data_e808020b2163c22cfffa200343a3c7f7
#
_entry.id   e808020b2163c22cfffa200343a3c7f7
#
_cell.length_a   1.000
_cell.length_b   1.000
_cell.length_c   1.000
_cell.angle_alpha   90.00
_cell.angle_beta   90.00
_cell.angle_gamma   90.00
#
_symmetry.space_group_name_H-M   'P 1'
#
loop_
_entity.id
_entity.type
_entity.pdbx_description
1 polymer ?
#
loop_
_entity_poly.entity_id
_entity_poly.type
_entity_poly.pdbx_seq_one_letter_code
_entity_poly.pdbx_strand_id
1 'polypeptide(L)'
;MKPYVILSAAMTLDGKIATETGSSNISGPEDLKRVHELRRECDAIMVGIGTVLADDPRLTVHKVDANPEDNPVRVVVDSRCRTPIAARITNKDAKTIIAGANEYKYDFIVSDRYQTLTKRGVNFFWSGDKRVDLVALMNYLHEEGIIFCKVFAPIL
;
A
#
# COMPACT_ATOMS: atom_id res chain seq x y z
N MET A 1 -0.32 1.50 -20.94
CA MET A 1 -1.02 0.30 -20.41
C MET A 1 -1.18 0.43 -18.90
N LYS A 2 -2.03 -0.35 -18.27
CA LYS A 2 -2.26 -0.32 -16.83
C LYS A 2 -2.11 -1.73 -16.26
N PRO A 3 -1.71 -1.88 -14.98
CA PRO A 3 -1.71 -3.18 -14.32
C PRO A 3 -3.10 -3.81 -14.27
N TYR A 4 -3.16 -5.13 -14.22
CA TYR A 4 -4.37 -5.83 -13.82
C TYR A 4 -4.58 -5.61 -12.31
N VAL A 5 -5.77 -5.11 -11.91
CA VAL A 5 -6.06 -4.76 -10.53
C VAL A 5 -6.96 -5.81 -9.89
N ILE A 6 -6.51 -6.37 -8.76
CA ILE A 6 -7.29 -7.30 -7.95
C ILE A 6 -7.74 -6.56 -6.70
N LEU A 7 -9.04 -6.30 -6.57
CA LEU A 7 -9.62 -5.80 -5.32
C LEU A 7 -9.89 -6.99 -4.37
N SER A 8 -9.28 -6.95 -3.20
CA SER A 8 -9.46 -7.98 -2.17
C SER A 8 -10.00 -7.36 -0.89
N ALA A 9 -11.15 -7.87 -0.45
CA ALA A 9 -11.76 -7.47 0.82
C ALA A 9 -12.36 -8.70 1.50
N ALA A 10 -12.20 -8.81 2.82
CA ALA A 10 -13.00 -9.70 3.65
C ALA A 10 -14.23 -8.92 4.14
N MET A 11 -15.38 -9.55 4.14
CA MET A 11 -16.60 -8.93 4.68
C MET A 11 -17.46 -9.97 5.39
N THR A 12 -18.27 -9.50 6.32
CA THR A 12 -19.30 -10.28 7.00
C THR A 12 -20.52 -10.49 6.08
N LEU A 13 -21.45 -11.36 6.46
CA LEU A 13 -22.67 -11.63 5.70
C LEU A 13 -23.53 -10.37 5.46
N ASP A 14 -23.49 -9.42 6.39
CA ASP A 14 -24.19 -8.13 6.31
C ASP A 14 -23.38 -7.04 5.60
N GLY A 15 -22.25 -7.42 4.94
CA GLY A 15 -21.45 -6.52 4.11
C GLY A 15 -20.52 -5.59 4.87
N LYS A 16 -20.22 -5.87 6.15
CA LYS A 16 -19.26 -5.09 6.93
C LYS A 16 -17.84 -5.59 6.71
N ILE A 17 -16.88 -4.67 6.60
CA ILE A 17 -15.45 -4.96 6.40
C ILE A 17 -14.64 -4.77 7.69
N ALA A 18 -15.24 -4.27 8.74
CA ALA A 18 -14.68 -4.13 10.07
C ALA A 18 -15.77 -4.20 11.13
N THR A 19 -15.38 -4.49 12.38
CA THR A 19 -16.26 -4.41 13.56
C THR A 19 -16.53 -2.95 13.95
N GLU A 20 -17.49 -2.71 14.84
CA GLU A 20 -17.77 -1.38 15.41
C GLU A 20 -16.54 -0.76 16.09
N THR A 21 -15.64 -1.59 16.61
CA THR A 21 -14.36 -1.15 17.20
C THR A 21 -13.26 -0.91 16.18
N GLY A 22 -13.56 -1.03 14.88
CA GLY A 22 -12.59 -0.83 13.79
C GLY A 22 -11.67 -2.02 13.52
N SER A 23 -11.86 -3.18 14.18
CA SER A 23 -11.04 -4.35 13.89
C SER A 23 -11.44 -5.00 12.56
N SER A 24 -10.45 -5.18 11.67
CA SER A 24 -10.60 -5.93 10.42
C SER A 24 -10.34 -7.44 10.57
N ASN A 25 -10.13 -7.92 11.78
CA ASN A 25 -9.82 -9.33 12.04
C ASN A 25 -11.10 -10.19 12.01
N ILE A 26 -11.71 -10.28 10.83
CA ILE A 26 -12.93 -11.06 10.56
C ILE A 26 -12.65 -12.35 9.78
N SER A 27 -11.39 -12.57 9.37
CA SER A 27 -10.96 -13.71 8.57
C SER A 27 -10.33 -14.79 9.44
N GLY A 28 -10.62 -16.07 9.10
CA GLY A 28 -9.99 -17.22 9.72
C GLY A 28 -8.55 -17.49 9.22
N PRO A 29 -7.82 -18.43 9.85
CA PRO A 29 -6.44 -18.76 9.47
C PRO A 29 -6.27 -19.20 8.02
N GLU A 30 -7.23 -19.91 7.46
CA GLU A 30 -7.21 -20.38 6.07
C GLU A 30 -7.30 -19.21 5.08
N ASP A 31 -8.18 -18.26 5.34
CA ASP A 31 -8.30 -17.06 4.50
C ASP A 31 -7.03 -16.20 4.60
N LEU A 32 -6.46 -16.05 5.80
CA LEU A 32 -5.18 -15.37 5.97
C LEU A 32 -4.05 -16.03 5.16
N LYS A 33 -4.00 -17.36 5.11
CA LYS A 33 -3.04 -18.09 4.26
C LYS A 33 -3.27 -17.76 2.79
N ARG A 34 -4.50 -17.88 2.30
CA ARG A 34 -4.89 -17.55 0.93
C ARG A 34 -4.54 -16.10 0.56
N VAL A 35 -4.74 -15.17 1.48
CA VAL A 35 -4.37 -13.75 1.29
C VAL A 35 -2.85 -13.60 1.07
N HIS A 36 -2.03 -14.36 1.79
CA HIS A 36 -0.57 -14.32 1.64
C HIS A 36 -0.08 -15.04 0.38
N GLU A 37 -0.73 -16.12 -0.03
CA GLU A 37 -0.49 -16.75 -1.33
C GLU A 37 -0.78 -15.77 -2.47
N LEU A 38 -1.92 -15.09 -2.44
CA LEU A 38 -2.25 -14.06 -3.42
C LEU A 38 -1.28 -12.86 -3.40
N ARG A 39 -0.72 -12.51 -2.22
CA ARG A 39 0.32 -11.47 -2.15
C ARG A 39 1.58 -11.86 -2.89
N ARG A 40 1.98 -13.13 -2.79
CA ARG A 40 3.15 -13.67 -3.47
C ARG A 40 3.00 -13.65 -5.00
N GLU A 41 1.77 -13.79 -5.49
CA GLU A 41 1.46 -13.79 -6.93
C GLU A 41 1.35 -12.37 -7.52
N CYS A 42 1.29 -11.34 -6.68
CA CYS A 42 1.15 -9.95 -7.12
C CYS A 42 2.49 -9.22 -7.12
N ASP A 43 2.73 -8.39 -8.15
CA ASP A 43 3.92 -7.54 -8.23
C ASP A 43 3.86 -6.37 -7.25
N ALA A 44 2.64 -5.90 -6.94
CA ALA A 44 2.43 -4.80 -6.00
C ALA A 44 1.19 -4.98 -5.13
N ILE A 45 1.24 -4.38 -3.94
CA ILE A 45 0.09 -4.21 -3.04
C ILE A 45 -0.13 -2.72 -2.80
N MET A 46 -1.35 -2.26 -3.04
CA MET A 46 -1.75 -0.87 -2.85
C MET A 46 -2.72 -0.72 -1.69
N VAL A 47 -2.49 0.28 -0.87
CA VAL A 47 -3.38 0.70 0.24
C VAL A 47 -3.52 2.22 0.27
N GLY A 48 -4.62 2.70 0.82
CA GLY A 48 -4.76 4.10 1.20
C GLY A 48 -4.04 4.42 2.50
N ILE A 49 -3.71 5.70 2.72
CA ILE A 49 -3.07 6.16 3.95
C ILE A 49 -3.90 5.84 5.21
N GLY A 50 -5.22 5.81 5.10
CA GLY A 50 -6.10 5.43 6.21
C GLY A 50 -5.76 4.05 6.79
N THR A 51 -5.54 3.05 5.94
CA THR A 51 -5.12 1.70 6.34
C THR A 51 -3.75 1.70 7.04
N VAL A 52 -2.81 2.51 6.54
CA VAL A 52 -1.48 2.62 7.17
C VAL A 52 -1.58 3.20 8.58
N LEU A 53 -2.39 4.25 8.75
CA LEU A 53 -2.57 4.92 10.03
C LEU A 53 -3.36 4.09 11.05
N ALA A 54 -4.32 3.27 10.58
CA ALA A 54 -5.16 2.45 11.44
C ALA A 54 -4.47 1.14 11.86
N ASP A 55 -3.84 0.44 10.91
CA ASP A 55 -3.40 -0.95 11.09
C ASP A 55 -1.89 -1.11 11.12
N ASP A 56 -1.12 -0.10 10.71
CA ASP A 56 0.34 -0.18 10.52
C ASP A 56 0.78 -1.50 9.86
N PRO A 57 0.27 -1.82 8.65
CA PRO A 57 0.47 -3.13 8.04
C PRO A 57 1.90 -3.29 7.51
N ARG A 58 2.42 -4.51 7.51
CA ARG A 58 3.73 -4.83 6.87
C ARG A 58 3.61 -4.88 5.35
N LEU A 59 2.49 -5.37 4.83
CA LEU A 59 2.24 -5.68 3.42
C LEU A 59 3.29 -6.60 2.78
N THR A 60 3.87 -7.48 3.58
CA THR A 60 4.83 -8.50 3.14
C THR A 60 4.21 -9.89 3.13
N VAL A 61 4.87 -10.86 2.49
CA VAL A 61 4.52 -12.27 2.54
C VAL A 61 5.24 -12.89 3.74
N HIS A 62 4.50 -13.32 4.77
CA HIS A 62 5.09 -13.83 6.02
C HIS A 62 4.27 -14.93 6.73
N LYS A 63 3.18 -15.39 6.10
CA LYS A 63 2.32 -16.46 6.64
C LYS A 63 2.34 -17.73 5.77
N VAL A 64 3.19 -17.74 4.77
CA VAL A 64 3.48 -18.87 3.88
C VAL A 64 4.98 -18.89 3.63
N ASP A 65 5.51 -20.02 3.19
CA ASP A 65 6.91 -20.10 2.80
C ASP A 65 7.18 -19.16 1.62
N ALA A 66 8.07 -18.21 1.84
CA ALA A 66 8.42 -17.18 0.88
C ALA A 66 9.83 -16.65 1.14
N ASN A 67 10.52 -16.28 0.07
CA ASN A 67 11.78 -15.58 0.15
C ASN A 67 11.55 -14.06 0.28
N PRO A 68 12.52 -13.28 0.75
CA PRO A 68 12.42 -11.82 0.76
C PRO A 68 12.11 -11.20 -0.61
N GLU A 69 12.55 -11.86 -1.69
CA GLU A 69 12.33 -11.47 -3.09
C GLU A 69 10.87 -11.63 -3.54
N ASP A 70 10.11 -12.49 -2.85
CA ASP A 70 8.68 -12.69 -3.11
C ASP A 70 7.80 -11.56 -2.54
N ASN A 71 8.39 -10.60 -1.84
CA ASN A 71 7.64 -9.47 -1.30
C ASN A 71 7.24 -8.50 -2.42
N PRO A 72 5.95 -8.22 -2.56
CA PRO A 72 5.46 -7.27 -3.55
C PRO A 72 5.91 -5.84 -3.24
N VAL A 73 5.95 -4.99 -4.26
CA VAL A 73 6.12 -3.55 -4.09
C VAL A 73 4.94 -2.99 -3.30
N ARG A 74 5.22 -2.25 -2.24
CA ARG A 74 4.20 -1.61 -1.41
C ARG A 74 3.88 -0.23 -1.95
N VAL A 75 2.63 0.04 -2.26
CA VAL A 75 2.16 1.32 -2.79
C VAL A 75 1.18 1.94 -1.81
N VAL A 76 1.48 3.17 -1.37
CA VAL A 76 0.60 3.93 -0.46
C VAL A 76 0.06 5.14 -1.19
N VAL A 77 -1.27 5.23 -1.30
CA VAL A 77 -1.95 6.43 -1.81
C VAL A 77 -2.11 7.40 -0.65
N ASP A 78 -1.28 8.44 -0.62
CA ASP A 78 -1.18 9.40 0.47
C ASP A 78 -1.07 10.84 -0.05
N SER A 79 -2.16 11.37 -0.54
CA SER A 79 -2.21 12.70 -1.18
C SER A 79 -1.56 13.81 -0.35
N ARG A 80 -1.62 13.72 0.98
CA ARG A 80 -1.11 14.76 1.91
C ARG A 80 0.20 14.39 2.59
N CYS A 81 0.88 13.31 2.16
CA CYS A 81 2.17 12.88 2.72
C CYS A 81 2.14 12.66 4.25
N ARG A 82 1.12 11.99 4.75
CA ARG A 82 0.93 11.74 6.20
C ARG A 82 1.59 10.46 6.70
N THR A 83 2.15 9.64 5.81
CA THR A 83 2.80 8.37 6.17
C THR A 83 3.85 8.59 7.25
N PRO A 84 3.73 7.94 8.43
CA PRO A 84 4.68 8.09 9.51
C PRO A 84 6.06 7.50 9.13
N ILE A 85 7.14 8.15 9.58
CA ILE A 85 8.50 7.64 9.37
C ILE A 85 8.67 6.25 9.98
N ALA A 86 8.07 6.00 11.14
CA ALA A 86 8.18 4.74 11.87
C ALA A 86 7.21 3.66 11.37
N ALA A 87 6.35 3.94 10.37
CA ALA A 87 5.41 2.96 9.85
C ALA A 87 6.15 1.71 9.31
N ARG A 88 5.59 0.53 9.57
CA ARG A 88 6.22 -0.75 9.18
C ARG A 88 6.44 -0.88 7.68
N ILE A 89 5.61 -0.23 6.86
CA ILE A 89 5.76 -0.19 5.40
C ILE A 89 6.99 0.61 4.93
N THR A 90 7.64 1.41 5.79
CA THR A 90 8.82 2.20 5.44
C THR A 90 10.13 1.47 5.72
N ASN A 91 10.08 0.24 6.24
CA ASN A 91 11.27 -0.59 6.46
C ASN A 91 11.82 -1.15 5.12
N LYS A 92 12.98 -1.80 5.19
CA LYS A 92 13.69 -2.33 4.01
C LYS A 92 13.25 -3.73 3.59
N ASP A 93 12.19 -4.30 4.17
CA ASP A 93 11.72 -5.64 3.84
C ASP A 93 11.18 -5.75 2.40
N ALA A 94 10.69 -4.64 1.83
CA ALA A 94 10.25 -4.55 0.44
C ALA A 94 10.36 -3.12 -0.09
N LYS A 95 10.38 -2.96 -1.41
CA LYS A 95 10.31 -1.63 -2.07
C LYS A 95 9.00 -0.94 -1.68
N THR A 96 9.07 0.36 -1.37
CA THR A 96 7.89 1.16 -1.04
C THR A 96 7.81 2.39 -1.93
N ILE A 97 6.62 2.66 -2.46
CA ILE A 97 6.29 3.84 -3.24
C ILE A 97 5.16 4.57 -2.51
N ILE A 98 5.36 5.85 -2.19
CA ILE A 98 4.31 6.73 -1.67
C ILE A 98 3.87 7.65 -2.79
N ALA A 99 2.58 7.59 -3.14
CA ALA A 99 1.97 8.46 -4.13
C ALA A 99 1.35 9.68 -3.44
N GLY A 100 1.89 10.87 -3.71
CA GLY A 100 1.45 12.15 -3.18
C GLY A 100 0.79 13.03 -4.24
N ALA A 101 0.03 14.05 -3.80
CA ALA A 101 -0.54 15.07 -4.67
C ALA A 101 0.41 16.27 -4.83
N ASN A 102 0.34 16.93 -5.98
CA ASN A 102 1.28 18.01 -6.34
C ASN A 102 1.17 19.24 -5.42
N GLU A 103 -0.02 19.53 -4.86
CA GLU A 103 -0.23 20.62 -3.90
C GLU A 103 0.70 20.51 -2.68
N TYR A 104 0.99 19.28 -2.24
CA TYR A 104 1.80 19.05 -1.03
C TYR A 104 3.27 18.75 -1.32
N LYS A 105 3.63 18.63 -2.59
CA LYS A 105 4.96 18.17 -3.04
C LYS A 105 6.07 19.09 -2.53
N TYR A 106 5.96 20.40 -2.78
CA TYR A 106 7.04 21.33 -2.48
C TYR A 106 7.36 21.37 -0.98
N ASP A 107 6.35 21.57 -0.14
CA ASP A 107 6.53 21.64 1.31
C ASP A 107 7.06 20.31 1.88
N PHE A 108 6.67 19.19 1.28
CA PHE A 108 7.12 17.89 1.73
C PHE A 108 8.57 17.59 1.34
N ILE A 109 9.01 17.85 0.11
CA ILE A 109 10.36 17.52 -0.35
C ILE A 109 11.46 18.32 0.37
N VAL A 110 11.14 19.47 0.94
CA VAL A 110 12.08 20.28 1.74
C VAL A 110 12.10 19.87 3.21
N SER A 111 11.22 18.94 3.62
CA SER A 111 11.10 18.49 5.02
C SER A 111 12.12 17.40 5.40
N ASP A 112 12.47 17.35 6.69
CA ASP A 112 13.30 16.29 7.24
C ASP A 112 12.66 14.90 7.10
N ARG A 113 11.32 14.85 7.06
CA ARG A 113 10.57 13.60 6.84
C ARG A 113 10.86 13.00 5.47
N TYR A 114 10.82 13.82 4.42
CA TYR A 114 11.16 13.37 3.07
C TYR A 114 12.57 12.81 3.01
N GLN A 115 13.54 13.53 3.56
CA GLN A 115 14.94 13.09 3.59
C GLN A 115 15.09 11.76 4.34
N THR A 116 14.44 11.63 5.48
CA THR A 116 14.50 10.41 6.30
C THR A 116 13.88 9.21 5.57
N LEU A 117 12.72 9.39 4.96
CA LEU A 117 12.03 8.33 4.21
C LEU A 117 12.84 7.92 2.97
N THR A 118 13.40 8.89 2.25
CA THR A 118 14.27 8.62 1.08
C THR A 118 15.52 7.85 1.48
N LYS A 119 16.18 8.20 2.60
CA LYS A 119 17.34 7.45 3.14
C LYS A 119 16.98 6.01 3.52
N ARG A 120 15.71 5.74 3.86
CA ARG A 120 15.20 4.38 4.09
C ARG A 120 14.90 3.60 2.82
N GLY A 121 15.00 4.24 1.64
CA GLY A 121 14.72 3.62 0.34
C GLY A 121 13.26 3.75 -0.11
N VAL A 122 12.48 4.63 0.51
CA VAL A 122 11.12 4.95 0.06
C VAL A 122 11.19 5.83 -1.17
N ASN A 123 10.47 5.44 -2.23
CA ASN A 123 10.31 6.20 -3.45
C ASN A 123 9.00 7.02 -3.41
N PHE A 124 8.99 8.13 -4.14
CA PHE A 124 7.82 9.00 -4.22
C PHE A 124 7.36 9.16 -5.65
N PHE A 125 6.05 9.11 -5.85
CA PHE A 125 5.38 9.43 -7.11
C PHE A 125 4.42 10.58 -6.88
N TRP A 126 4.39 11.57 -7.80
CA TRP A 126 3.57 12.77 -7.67
C TRP A 126 2.63 12.91 -8.84
N SER A 127 1.33 13.03 -8.57
CA SER A 127 0.32 13.23 -9.60
C SER A 127 -0.96 13.86 -9.04
N GLY A 128 -1.74 14.48 -9.93
CA GLY A 128 -2.94 15.21 -9.56
C GLY A 128 -2.66 16.45 -8.71
N ASP A 129 -3.65 17.31 -8.55
CA ASP A 129 -3.49 18.55 -7.79
C ASP A 129 -3.62 18.30 -6.27
N LYS A 130 -4.84 18.20 -5.76
CA LYS A 130 -5.16 18.01 -4.33
C LYS A 130 -5.25 16.56 -3.91
N ARG A 131 -5.44 15.67 -4.87
CA ARG A 131 -5.50 14.21 -4.69
C ARG A 131 -4.66 13.54 -5.75
N VAL A 132 -4.11 12.39 -5.39
CA VAL A 132 -3.39 11.53 -6.34
C VAL A 132 -4.29 11.20 -7.53
N ASP A 133 -3.80 11.42 -8.74
CA ASP A 133 -4.41 10.89 -9.95
C ASP A 133 -4.10 9.40 -10.06
N LEU A 134 -5.11 8.56 -9.79
CA LEU A 134 -4.96 7.12 -9.82
C LEU A 134 -4.69 6.58 -11.23
N VAL A 135 -5.15 7.25 -12.28
CA VAL A 135 -4.86 6.84 -13.66
C VAL A 135 -3.39 7.04 -13.97
N ALA A 136 -2.83 8.20 -13.62
CA ALA A 136 -1.41 8.47 -13.76
C ALA A 136 -0.56 7.52 -12.91
N LEU A 137 -0.98 7.22 -11.67
CA LEU A 137 -0.32 6.25 -10.81
C LEU A 137 -0.30 4.84 -11.43
N MET A 138 -1.42 4.36 -11.98
CA MET A 138 -1.47 3.05 -12.63
C MET A 138 -0.56 2.98 -13.86
N ASN A 139 -0.50 4.03 -14.68
CA ASN A 139 0.41 4.07 -15.82
C ASN A 139 1.88 4.00 -15.36
N TYR A 140 2.24 4.80 -14.35
CA TYR A 140 3.57 4.77 -13.74
C TYR A 140 3.94 3.39 -13.19
N LEU A 141 3.04 2.73 -12.47
CA LEU A 141 3.29 1.39 -11.94
C LEU A 141 3.53 0.37 -13.06
N HIS A 142 2.79 0.49 -14.17
CA HIS A 142 3.00 -0.38 -15.33
C HIS A 142 4.38 -0.13 -15.98
N GLU A 143 4.81 1.13 -16.09
CA GLU A 143 6.15 1.52 -16.58
C GLU A 143 7.27 0.97 -15.68
N GLU A 144 7.02 0.87 -14.36
CA GLU A 144 7.90 0.23 -13.38
C GLU A 144 7.88 -1.32 -13.44
N GLY A 145 7.14 -1.92 -14.37
CA GLY A 145 7.05 -3.37 -14.58
C GLY A 145 6.01 -4.07 -13.73
N ILE A 146 5.11 -3.34 -13.04
CA ILE A 146 4.01 -3.91 -12.28
C ILE A 146 2.90 -4.34 -13.25
N ILE A 147 2.61 -5.63 -13.32
CA ILE A 147 1.56 -6.21 -14.16
C ILE A 147 0.32 -6.55 -13.32
N PHE A 148 0.52 -7.08 -12.11
CA PHE A 148 -0.54 -7.42 -11.18
C PHE A 148 -0.46 -6.57 -9.92
N CYS A 149 -1.49 -5.79 -9.63
CA CYS A 149 -1.59 -4.96 -8.43
C CYS A 149 -2.80 -5.36 -7.58
N LYS A 150 -2.54 -5.78 -6.35
CA LYS A 150 -3.59 -6.04 -5.35
C LYS A 150 -3.93 -4.77 -4.60
N VAL A 151 -5.19 -4.42 -4.56
CA VAL A 151 -5.72 -3.30 -3.77
C VAL A 151 -6.47 -3.84 -2.56
N PHE A 152 -6.12 -3.38 -1.38
CA PHE A 152 -6.90 -3.63 -0.17
C PHE A 152 -8.01 -2.61 -0.04
N ALA A 153 -9.23 -3.08 0.22
CA ALA A 153 -10.33 -2.20 0.59
C ALA A 153 -9.94 -1.44 1.88
N PRO A 154 -10.14 -0.11 1.91
CA PRO A 154 -9.89 0.63 3.12
C PRO A 154 -10.85 0.14 4.21
N ILE A 155 -10.34 0.10 5.43
CA ILE A 155 -11.18 0.07 6.61
C ILE A 155 -11.75 1.49 6.72
N LEU A 156 -13.04 1.61 6.55
CA LEU A 156 -13.78 2.86 6.72
C LEU A 156 -14.03 3.15 8.19
#